data_0b065727693e0fac7c612f2834e4c833
#
_entry.id   0b065727693e0fac7c612f2834e4c833
#
_cell.length_a   1.000
_cell.length_b   1.000
_cell.length_c   1.000
_cell.angle_alpha   90.00
_cell.angle_beta   90.00
_cell.angle_gamma   90.00
#
_symmetry.space_group_name_H-M   'P 1'
#
loop_
_entity.id
_entity.type
_entity.pdbx_description
1 polymer ?
#
loop_
_entity_poly.entity_id
_entity_poly.type
_entity_poly.pdbx_seq_one_letter_code
_entity_poly.pdbx_strand_id
1 'polypeptide(L)'
;MGPQIRPDQRPAAAHDPAQGRLIILTAVLFVSYLCVALSLPVVPLFVAGGLGMGNVWAGLGVGSAFLATILSRGFAGTVSDRRGAKRAVGRGLAFYVAGGLVSMAAGPLSFSPWAAFSVLMAGRLLIGVGESLVGVGVVAWGIGIVGPQRSGRVLALIGAALYGAFAAGGPLGLALLDRFGFSGVMAVSALLPAVGLLAIRRMEGTPAHPDAERPPFRSVLGRIWRQGAVVSLQGIGFAAIGAFFSLHFVHEGWPHAGLGLTAFGLGFVLVRFALGHLPDRFGGLRVAMGSLAVEAVGQALLWTAGDPVTALAGAFLTGLGCSLVFPAMGREVVHLVEPQLRGTALGAFAAFQDVAYGLTGPLAGLLADRVGYGGVFLLGSVAAVLGFLTTVQLLRARPVVKTSPT
;
A
#
# COMPACT_ATOMS: atom_id res chain seq x y z
N MET A 1 -6.73 -2.95 64.60
CA MET A 1 -7.81 -2.97 63.61
C MET A 1 -7.46 -1.97 62.52
N GLY A 2 -6.87 -2.47 61.42
CA GLY A 2 -6.58 -1.64 60.24
C GLY A 2 -7.77 -1.63 59.28
N PRO A 3 -7.99 -0.57 58.52
CA PRO A 3 -9.13 -0.46 57.62
C PRO A 3 -9.00 -1.45 56.45
N GLN A 4 -9.97 -2.35 56.31
CA GLN A 4 -10.14 -3.23 55.16
C GLN A 4 -10.53 -2.38 53.94
N ILE A 5 -9.63 -2.31 52.92
CA ILE A 5 -9.90 -1.72 51.61
C ILE A 5 -10.82 -2.72 50.85
N ARG A 6 -12.03 -2.31 50.53
CA ARG A 6 -12.99 -3.08 49.73
C ARG A 6 -12.48 -3.25 48.32
N PRO A 7 -12.58 -4.45 47.69
CA PRO A 7 -12.04 -4.76 46.36
C PRO A 7 -12.87 -4.19 45.19
N ASP A 8 -13.86 -3.33 45.41
CA ASP A 8 -14.88 -3.03 44.42
C ASP A 8 -14.92 -1.56 43.95
N GLN A 9 -13.73 -0.95 43.81
CA GLN A 9 -13.59 0.33 43.09
C GLN A 9 -12.48 0.22 42.05
N ARG A 10 -12.66 -0.66 41.02
CA ARG A 10 -11.99 -0.44 39.75
C ARG A 10 -12.67 0.77 39.09
N PRO A 11 -11.99 1.89 38.90
CA PRO A 11 -12.59 3.00 38.16
C PRO A 11 -12.94 2.47 36.78
N ALA A 12 -14.19 2.71 36.34
CA ALA A 12 -14.65 2.48 34.98
C ALA A 12 -13.55 2.98 34.03
N ALA A 13 -13.15 2.16 33.07
CA ALA A 13 -12.05 2.45 32.14
C ALA A 13 -12.31 3.83 31.52
N ALA A 14 -11.68 4.86 32.08
CA ALA A 14 -11.69 6.20 31.51
C ALA A 14 -11.14 6.05 30.09
N HIS A 15 -11.92 6.45 29.10
CA HIS A 15 -11.51 6.43 27.70
C HIS A 15 -10.17 7.17 27.60
N ASP A 16 -9.09 6.44 27.33
CA ASP A 16 -7.77 7.02 27.12
C ASP A 16 -7.86 7.98 25.91
N PRO A 17 -7.76 9.31 26.11
CA PRO A 17 -7.90 10.27 25.00
C PRO A 17 -6.88 10.03 23.89
N ALA A 18 -5.74 9.42 24.18
CA ALA A 18 -4.77 8.99 23.18
C ALA A 18 -5.32 7.88 22.28
N GLN A 19 -6.11 6.94 22.83
CA GLN A 19 -6.72 5.88 22.06
C GLN A 19 -7.79 6.41 21.09
N GLY A 20 -8.64 7.34 21.53
CA GLY A 20 -9.64 7.98 20.66
C GLY A 20 -8.98 8.72 19.48
N ARG A 21 -7.91 9.49 19.75
CA ARG A 21 -7.13 10.20 18.73
C ARG A 21 -6.48 9.24 17.72
N LEU A 22 -5.95 8.11 18.19
CA LEU A 22 -5.34 7.09 17.32
C LEU A 22 -6.39 6.42 16.41
N ILE A 23 -7.60 6.14 16.91
CA ILE A 23 -8.70 5.59 16.13
C ILE A 23 -9.11 6.57 15.02
N ILE A 24 -9.28 7.86 15.32
CA ILE A 24 -9.62 8.88 14.32
C ILE A 24 -8.52 8.94 13.25
N LEU A 25 -7.24 8.94 13.64
CA LEU A 25 -6.12 8.99 12.73
C LEU A 25 -6.07 7.74 11.81
N THR A 26 -6.39 6.56 12.36
CA THR A 26 -6.51 5.31 11.62
C THR A 26 -7.67 5.35 10.62
N ALA A 27 -8.82 5.91 11.02
CA ALA A 27 -9.97 6.09 10.13
C ALA A 27 -9.65 7.08 9.00
N VAL A 28 -8.94 8.17 9.28
CA VAL A 28 -8.48 9.13 8.26
C VAL A 28 -7.54 8.45 7.27
N LEU A 29 -6.64 7.59 7.73
CA LEU A 29 -5.78 6.81 6.85
C LEU A 29 -6.59 5.84 5.99
N PHE A 30 -7.54 5.11 6.59
CA PHE A 30 -8.42 4.20 5.88
C PHE A 30 -9.16 4.90 4.73
N VAL A 31 -9.81 6.03 4.98
CA VAL A 31 -10.53 6.77 3.93
C VAL A 31 -9.59 7.32 2.86
N SER A 32 -8.37 7.71 3.23
CA SER A 32 -7.34 8.17 2.27
C SER A 32 -6.92 7.04 1.32
N TYR A 33 -6.64 5.85 1.87
CA TYR A 33 -6.30 4.69 1.03
C TYR A 33 -7.51 4.10 0.30
N LEU A 34 -8.72 4.29 0.83
CA LEU A 34 -9.93 3.92 0.12
C LEU A 34 -10.07 4.70 -1.19
N CYS A 35 -9.68 5.99 -1.23
CA CYS A 35 -9.67 6.77 -2.47
C CYS A 35 -8.74 6.17 -3.53
N VAL A 36 -7.56 5.70 -3.12
CA VAL A 36 -6.63 4.99 -4.01
C VAL A 36 -7.26 3.67 -4.47
N ALA A 37 -7.77 2.89 -3.54
CA ALA A 37 -8.32 1.56 -3.79
C ALA A 37 -9.57 1.58 -4.69
N LEU A 38 -10.46 2.58 -4.54
CA LEU A 38 -11.59 2.82 -5.45
C LEU A 38 -11.11 3.02 -6.88
N SER A 39 -10.02 3.75 -7.06
CA SER A 39 -9.50 4.12 -8.37
C SER A 39 -8.70 3.00 -9.07
N LEU A 40 -8.19 2.01 -8.33
CA LEU A 40 -7.36 0.94 -8.91
C LEU A 40 -8.06 0.18 -10.04
N PRO A 41 -9.30 -0.36 -9.88
CA PRO A 41 -10.00 -1.03 -10.96
C PRO A 41 -10.64 -0.04 -11.96
N VAL A 42 -11.01 1.15 -11.50
CA VAL A 42 -11.79 2.12 -12.28
C VAL A 42 -10.95 2.86 -13.31
N VAL A 43 -9.73 3.27 -12.95
CA VAL A 43 -8.84 4.01 -13.85
C VAL A 43 -8.45 3.20 -15.09
N PRO A 44 -8.03 1.93 -14.99
CA PRO A 44 -7.71 1.13 -16.17
C PRO A 44 -8.93 0.93 -17.09
N LEU A 45 -10.11 0.66 -16.53
CA LEU A 45 -11.35 0.51 -17.26
C LEU A 45 -11.75 1.80 -17.98
N PHE A 46 -11.59 2.97 -17.33
CA PHE A 46 -11.85 4.26 -17.97
C PHE A 46 -10.87 4.55 -19.11
N VAL A 47 -9.56 4.28 -18.91
CA VAL A 47 -8.55 4.56 -19.92
C VAL A 47 -8.67 3.60 -21.10
N ALA A 48 -8.76 2.29 -20.86
CA ALA A 48 -8.84 1.31 -21.94
C ALA A 48 -10.23 1.27 -22.58
N GLY A 49 -11.31 1.20 -21.78
CA GLY A 49 -12.68 1.08 -22.29
C GLY A 49 -13.33 2.42 -22.61
N GLY A 50 -13.21 3.41 -21.71
CA GLY A 50 -13.87 4.72 -21.88
C GLY A 50 -13.16 5.66 -22.87
N LEU A 51 -11.82 5.67 -22.86
CA LEU A 51 -11.02 6.51 -23.77
C LEU A 51 -10.50 5.76 -25.00
N GLY A 52 -10.65 4.43 -25.06
CA GLY A 52 -10.13 3.62 -26.17
C GLY A 52 -8.60 3.60 -26.29
N MET A 53 -7.87 3.91 -25.21
CA MET A 53 -6.42 3.93 -25.20
C MET A 53 -5.86 2.55 -24.85
N GLY A 54 -4.62 2.24 -25.32
CA GLY A 54 -3.98 0.94 -25.06
C GLY A 54 -3.64 0.68 -23.60
N ASN A 55 -3.35 -0.58 -23.28
CA ASN A 55 -3.09 -1.05 -21.90
C ASN A 55 -1.88 -0.39 -21.23
N VAL A 56 -0.89 0.08 -22.00
CA VAL A 56 0.24 0.88 -21.48
C VAL A 56 -0.27 2.14 -20.78
N TRP A 57 -1.20 2.86 -21.41
CA TRP A 57 -1.79 4.08 -20.86
C TRP A 57 -2.68 3.78 -19.65
N ALA A 58 -3.43 2.68 -19.70
CA ALA A 58 -4.22 2.20 -18.58
C ALA A 58 -3.33 1.91 -17.35
N GLY A 59 -2.22 1.19 -17.56
CA GLY A 59 -1.23 0.90 -16.54
C GLY A 59 -0.51 2.16 -16.02
N LEU A 60 -0.19 3.12 -16.91
CA LEU A 60 0.40 4.39 -16.52
C LEU A 60 -0.57 5.22 -15.66
N GLY A 61 -1.86 5.21 -15.98
CA GLY A 61 -2.91 5.85 -15.18
C GLY A 61 -2.92 5.38 -13.72
N VAL A 62 -2.65 4.09 -13.47
CA VAL A 62 -2.51 3.53 -12.11
C VAL A 62 -1.14 3.85 -11.54
N GLY A 63 -0.06 3.54 -12.25
CA GLY A 63 1.32 3.61 -11.76
C GLY A 63 1.78 5.04 -11.44
N SER A 64 1.28 6.05 -12.14
CA SER A 64 1.70 7.44 -11.98
C SER A 64 1.52 8.00 -10.56
N ALA A 65 0.48 7.60 -9.84
CA ALA A 65 0.28 8.01 -8.47
C ALA A 65 1.41 7.46 -7.57
N PHE A 66 1.77 6.19 -7.72
CA PHE A 66 2.86 5.58 -6.94
C PHE A 66 4.22 6.21 -7.28
N LEU A 67 4.47 6.54 -8.56
CA LEU A 67 5.69 7.28 -8.94
C LEU A 67 5.75 8.65 -8.26
N ALA A 68 4.64 9.39 -8.23
CA ALA A 68 4.57 10.66 -7.52
C ALA A 68 4.76 10.50 -6.01
N THR A 69 4.25 9.41 -5.42
CA THR A 69 4.46 9.07 -4.00
C THR A 69 5.94 8.92 -3.69
N ILE A 70 6.71 8.18 -4.53
CA ILE A 70 8.15 8.00 -4.35
C ILE A 70 8.88 9.33 -4.41
N LEU A 71 8.67 10.08 -5.50
CA LEU A 71 9.36 11.33 -5.76
C LEU A 71 9.12 12.37 -4.67
N SER A 72 7.94 12.34 -4.03
CA SER A 72 7.56 13.27 -2.98
C SER A 72 7.89 12.78 -1.54
N ARG A 73 8.40 11.56 -1.33
CA ARG A 73 8.70 11.03 0.03
C ARG A 73 9.67 11.90 0.83
N GLY A 74 10.74 12.39 0.19
CA GLY A 74 11.69 13.29 0.84
C GLY A 74 11.06 14.61 1.28
N PHE A 75 10.22 15.18 0.41
CA PHE A 75 9.43 16.37 0.72
C PHE A 75 8.45 16.12 1.87
N ALA A 76 7.71 15.01 1.82
CA ALA A 76 6.75 14.63 2.86
C ALA A 76 7.42 14.47 4.23
N GLY A 77 8.58 13.83 4.26
CA GLY A 77 9.39 13.71 5.46
C GLY A 77 9.80 15.07 6.03
N THR A 78 10.33 15.95 5.18
CA THR A 78 10.74 17.30 5.59
C THR A 78 9.57 18.13 6.12
N VAL A 79 8.39 18.04 5.49
CA VAL A 79 7.18 18.72 5.96
C VAL A 79 6.75 18.17 7.31
N SER A 80 6.75 16.84 7.50
CA SER A 80 6.37 16.20 8.76
C SER A 80 7.29 16.62 9.91
N ASP A 81 8.62 16.62 9.69
CA ASP A 81 9.58 16.95 10.73
C ASP A 81 9.61 18.44 11.06
N ARG A 82 9.75 19.30 10.02
CA ARG A 82 9.94 20.74 10.24
C ARG A 82 8.66 21.50 10.57
N ARG A 83 7.51 21.05 10.04
CA ARG A 83 6.22 21.75 10.19
C ARG A 83 5.22 20.97 11.04
N GLY A 84 5.57 19.77 11.49
CA GLY A 84 4.78 18.88 12.31
C GLY A 84 3.89 17.93 11.51
N ALA A 85 3.69 16.74 12.06
CA ALA A 85 2.97 15.63 11.43
C ALA A 85 1.51 15.97 11.07
N LYS A 86 0.79 16.72 11.93
CA LYS A 86 -0.58 17.20 11.65
C LYS A 86 -0.64 18.04 10.37
N ARG A 87 0.34 18.94 10.15
CA ARG A 87 0.38 19.77 8.94
C ARG A 87 0.71 18.95 7.70
N ALA A 88 1.54 17.91 7.83
CA ALA A 88 1.81 16.99 6.73
C ALA A 88 0.52 16.24 6.32
N VAL A 89 -0.20 15.64 7.28
CA VAL A 89 -1.47 14.96 7.03
C VAL A 89 -2.51 15.90 6.41
N GLY A 90 -2.68 17.10 6.98
CA GLY A 90 -3.66 18.08 6.48
C GLY A 90 -3.37 18.52 5.03
N ARG A 91 -2.10 18.78 4.68
CA ARG A 91 -1.70 19.08 3.30
C ARG A 91 -1.90 17.89 2.38
N GLY A 92 -1.53 16.68 2.84
CA GLY A 92 -1.74 15.47 2.07
C GLY A 92 -3.20 15.23 1.73
N LEU A 93 -4.11 15.39 2.71
CA LEU A 93 -5.55 15.31 2.46
C LEU A 93 -6.05 16.40 1.49
N ALA A 94 -5.51 17.62 1.56
CA ALA A 94 -5.83 18.68 0.58
C ALA A 94 -5.36 18.29 -0.85
N PHE A 95 -4.18 17.68 -0.99
CA PHE A 95 -3.72 17.14 -2.28
C PHE A 95 -4.61 16.01 -2.79
N TYR A 96 -5.10 15.12 -1.93
CA TYR A 96 -6.08 14.09 -2.31
C TYR A 96 -7.39 14.71 -2.82
N VAL A 97 -7.93 15.72 -2.11
CA VAL A 97 -9.14 16.43 -2.55
C VAL A 97 -8.91 17.07 -3.92
N ALA A 98 -7.83 17.83 -4.09
CA ALA A 98 -7.49 18.47 -5.35
C ALA A 98 -7.30 17.44 -6.48
N GLY A 99 -6.59 16.34 -6.20
CA GLY A 99 -6.35 15.26 -7.16
C GLY A 99 -7.64 14.54 -7.58
N GLY A 100 -8.55 14.29 -6.63
CA GLY A 100 -9.88 13.74 -6.91
C GLY A 100 -10.73 14.68 -7.78
N LEU A 101 -10.77 15.99 -7.46
CA LEU A 101 -11.49 16.99 -8.23
C LEU A 101 -10.92 17.15 -9.65
N VAL A 102 -9.60 17.19 -9.79
CA VAL A 102 -8.93 17.24 -11.10
C VAL A 102 -9.22 15.97 -11.89
N SER A 103 -9.11 14.79 -11.30
CA SER A 103 -9.42 13.51 -11.94
C SER A 103 -10.90 13.43 -12.37
N MET A 104 -11.83 14.00 -11.58
CA MET A 104 -13.25 14.08 -11.90
C MET A 104 -13.49 14.83 -13.21
N ALA A 105 -12.73 15.88 -13.49
CA ALA A 105 -12.85 16.65 -14.72
C ALA A 105 -12.43 15.88 -15.98
N ALA A 106 -11.76 14.74 -15.86
CA ALA A 106 -11.43 13.90 -17.01
C ALA A 106 -12.68 13.22 -17.63
N GLY A 107 -13.71 12.92 -16.82
CA GLY A 107 -14.94 12.28 -17.32
C GLY A 107 -15.67 13.08 -18.41
N PRO A 108 -16.03 14.35 -18.19
CA PRO A 108 -16.65 15.21 -19.21
C PRO A 108 -15.79 15.45 -20.45
N LEU A 109 -14.45 15.26 -20.34
CA LEU A 109 -13.49 15.42 -21.43
C LEU A 109 -13.29 14.14 -22.26
N SER A 110 -14.04 13.07 -22.02
CA SER A 110 -13.88 11.77 -22.70
C SER A 110 -14.04 11.84 -24.23
N PHE A 111 -14.69 12.87 -24.77
CA PHE A 111 -14.73 13.17 -26.22
C PHE A 111 -13.35 13.49 -26.81
N SER A 112 -12.36 13.85 -25.99
CA SER A 112 -10.95 14.08 -26.38
C SER A 112 -10.05 13.20 -25.52
N PRO A 113 -9.71 11.95 -25.96
CA PRO A 113 -8.98 10.97 -25.12
C PRO A 113 -7.69 11.51 -24.50
N TRP A 114 -6.88 12.24 -25.28
CA TRP A 114 -5.62 12.80 -24.79
C TRP A 114 -5.81 13.93 -23.77
N ALA A 115 -6.83 14.78 -23.95
CA ALA A 115 -7.15 15.83 -22.98
C ALA A 115 -7.63 15.19 -21.65
N ALA A 116 -8.57 14.24 -21.72
CA ALA A 116 -9.05 13.51 -20.58
C ALA A 116 -7.93 12.78 -19.85
N PHE A 117 -7.07 12.09 -20.59
CA PHE A 117 -5.91 11.39 -20.02
C PHE A 117 -4.92 12.35 -19.34
N SER A 118 -4.61 13.49 -19.97
CA SER A 118 -3.69 14.48 -19.38
C SER A 118 -4.24 15.06 -18.07
N VAL A 119 -5.53 15.35 -18.01
CA VAL A 119 -6.21 15.82 -16.79
C VAL A 119 -6.22 14.72 -15.73
N LEU A 120 -6.52 13.48 -16.11
CA LEU A 120 -6.44 12.34 -15.20
C LEU A 120 -5.04 12.20 -14.63
N MET A 121 -3.99 12.27 -15.46
CA MET A 121 -2.59 12.18 -15.03
C MET A 121 -2.23 13.26 -14.01
N ALA A 122 -2.63 14.51 -14.26
CA ALA A 122 -2.43 15.60 -13.30
C ALA A 122 -3.09 15.29 -11.94
N GLY A 123 -4.33 14.79 -11.96
CA GLY A 123 -5.03 14.36 -10.75
C GLY A 123 -4.33 13.20 -10.02
N ARG A 124 -3.84 12.20 -10.77
CA ARG A 124 -3.11 11.05 -10.22
C ARG A 124 -1.79 11.47 -9.55
N LEU A 125 -1.06 12.40 -10.16
CA LEU A 125 0.17 12.94 -9.56
C LEU A 125 -0.11 13.67 -8.24
N LEU A 126 -1.18 14.47 -8.18
CA LEU A 126 -1.61 15.14 -6.93
C LEU A 126 -1.98 14.12 -5.85
N ILE A 127 -2.73 13.07 -6.20
CA ILE A 127 -3.07 11.97 -5.29
C ILE A 127 -1.80 11.32 -4.72
N GLY A 128 -0.79 11.04 -5.56
CA GLY A 128 0.47 10.44 -5.11
C GLY A 128 1.24 11.32 -4.13
N VAL A 129 1.31 12.63 -4.38
CA VAL A 129 1.89 13.59 -3.42
C VAL A 129 1.10 13.58 -2.10
N GLY A 130 -0.23 13.53 -2.19
CA GLY A 130 -1.13 13.40 -1.03
C GLY A 130 -0.85 12.13 -0.23
N GLU A 131 -0.71 11.00 -0.92
CA GLU A 131 -0.41 9.69 -0.32
C GLU A 131 0.91 9.71 0.47
N SER A 132 1.96 10.28 -0.12
CA SER A 132 3.25 10.42 0.53
C SER A 132 3.16 11.23 1.83
N LEU A 133 2.48 12.38 1.78
CA LEU A 133 2.31 13.28 2.93
C LEU A 133 1.45 12.65 4.04
N VAL A 134 0.34 11.99 3.68
CA VAL A 134 -0.53 11.31 4.63
C VAL A 134 0.18 10.12 5.24
N GLY A 135 0.79 9.26 4.43
CA GLY A 135 1.48 8.05 4.90
C GLY A 135 2.59 8.36 5.90
N VAL A 136 3.50 9.28 5.56
CA VAL A 136 4.59 9.71 6.47
C VAL A 136 4.03 10.42 7.70
N GLY A 137 3.08 11.33 7.50
CA GLY A 137 2.50 12.13 8.57
C GLY A 137 1.73 11.31 9.59
N VAL A 138 0.93 10.32 9.15
CA VAL A 138 0.13 9.45 10.05
C VAL A 138 1.03 8.58 10.91
N VAL A 139 2.10 8.01 10.35
CA VAL A 139 3.09 7.24 11.12
C VAL A 139 3.71 8.10 12.21
N ALA A 140 4.23 9.28 11.85
CA ALA A 140 4.89 10.19 12.79
C ALA A 140 3.90 10.70 13.87
N TRP A 141 2.68 11.08 13.47
CA TRP A 141 1.67 11.57 14.40
C TRP A 141 1.17 10.48 15.34
N GLY A 142 0.89 9.28 14.81
CA GLY A 142 0.46 8.14 15.62
C GLY A 142 1.49 7.76 16.68
N ILE A 143 2.78 7.66 16.30
CA ILE A 143 3.86 7.40 17.25
C ILE A 143 3.98 8.54 18.29
N GLY A 144 3.84 9.79 17.84
CA GLY A 144 3.85 10.95 18.74
C GLY A 144 2.69 10.98 19.76
N ILE A 145 1.53 10.39 19.42
CA ILE A 145 0.37 10.28 20.34
C ILE A 145 0.62 9.21 21.42
N VAL A 146 1.13 8.01 21.03
CA VAL A 146 1.19 6.86 21.94
C VAL A 146 2.59 6.59 22.50
N GLY A 147 3.59 7.29 22.01
CA GLY A 147 5.00 7.11 22.35
C GLY A 147 5.70 6.00 21.56
N PRO A 148 7.05 6.05 21.47
CA PRO A 148 7.83 5.12 20.65
C PRO A 148 7.74 3.66 21.13
N GLN A 149 7.49 3.41 22.40
CA GLN A 149 7.34 2.07 22.98
C GLN A 149 6.10 1.32 22.42
N ARG A 150 5.08 2.06 21.97
CA ARG A 150 3.83 1.52 21.40
C ARG A 150 3.78 1.67 19.88
N SER A 151 4.89 1.95 19.21
CA SER A 151 4.97 2.12 17.74
C SER A 151 4.47 0.89 16.97
N GLY A 152 4.68 -0.33 17.49
CA GLY A 152 4.15 -1.55 16.90
C GLY A 152 2.63 -1.56 16.75
N ARG A 153 1.89 -1.02 17.74
CA ARG A 153 0.43 -0.87 17.68
C ARG A 153 0.01 0.12 16.58
N VAL A 154 0.72 1.23 16.43
CA VAL A 154 0.46 2.22 15.37
C VAL A 154 0.65 1.58 13.99
N LEU A 155 1.76 0.88 13.78
CA LEU A 155 2.07 0.22 12.51
C LEU A 155 1.06 -0.89 12.17
N ALA A 156 0.58 -1.64 13.18
CA ALA A 156 -0.47 -2.64 12.98
C ALA A 156 -1.80 -2.02 12.53
N LEU A 157 -2.22 -0.91 13.16
CA LEU A 157 -3.43 -0.20 12.77
C LEU A 157 -3.31 0.44 11.38
N ILE A 158 -2.14 0.98 11.03
CA ILE A 158 -1.84 1.48 9.68
C ILE A 158 -1.98 0.36 8.64
N GLY A 159 -1.40 -0.81 8.91
CA GLY A 159 -1.54 -1.96 8.02
C GLY A 159 -3.00 -2.41 7.86
N ALA A 160 -3.75 -2.48 8.96
CA ALA A 160 -5.17 -2.85 8.92
C ALA A 160 -6.01 -1.83 8.11
N ALA A 161 -5.76 -0.53 8.30
CA ALA A 161 -6.44 0.52 7.56
C ALA A 161 -6.15 0.44 6.06
N LEU A 162 -4.88 0.28 5.68
CA LEU A 162 -4.41 0.22 4.30
C LEU A 162 -5.05 -0.97 3.55
N TYR A 163 -4.89 -2.18 4.07
CA TYR A 163 -5.34 -3.38 3.38
C TYR A 163 -6.84 -3.62 3.52
N GLY A 164 -7.46 -3.14 4.60
CA GLY A 164 -8.91 -3.05 4.71
C GLY A 164 -9.51 -2.12 3.65
N ALA A 165 -8.85 -0.99 3.36
CA ALA A 165 -9.26 -0.10 2.29
C ALA A 165 -9.12 -0.75 0.90
N PHE A 166 -8.05 -1.50 0.64
CA PHE A 166 -7.90 -2.24 -0.61
C PHE A 166 -8.96 -3.33 -0.77
N ALA A 167 -9.27 -4.08 0.30
CA ALA A 167 -10.31 -5.10 0.26
C ALA A 167 -11.71 -4.53 -0.06
N ALA A 168 -12.04 -3.36 0.47
CA ALA A 168 -13.33 -2.70 0.23
C ALA A 168 -13.36 -1.91 -1.09
N GLY A 169 -12.22 -1.36 -1.52
CA GLY A 169 -12.16 -0.39 -2.61
C GLY A 169 -12.52 -0.94 -3.97
N GLY A 170 -12.14 -2.18 -4.28
CA GLY A 170 -12.45 -2.82 -5.56
C GLY A 170 -13.94 -2.88 -5.86
N PRO A 171 -14.74 -3.58 -5.06
CA PRO A 171 -16.17 -3.69 -5.29
C PRO A 171 -16.90 -2.35 -5.15
N LEU A 172 -16.52 -1.51 -4.19
CA LEU A 172 -17.13 -0.18 -4.04
C LEU A 172 -16.83 0.73 -5.24
N GLY A 173 -15.59 0.68 -5.77
CA GLY A 173 -15.20 1.46 -6.94
C GLY A 173 -16.00 1.10 -8.16
N LEU A 174 -16.19 -0.20 -8.46
CA LEU A 174 -16.98 -0.64 -9.60
C LEU A 174 -18.48 -0.39 -9.38
N ALA A 175 -19.03 -0.61 -8.19
CA ALA A 175 -20.43 -0.30 -7.90
C ALA A 175 -20.74 1.20 -8.07
N LEU A 176 -19.81 2.07 -7.67
CA LEU A 176 -19.91 3.51 -7.91
C LEU A 176 -19.76 3.86 -9.38
N LEU A 177 -18.88 3.18 -10.12
CA LEU A 177 -18.69 3.35 -11.56
C LEU A 177 -19.97 3.02 -12.32
N ASP A 178 -20.61 1.89 -12.02
CA ASP A 178 -21.86 1.45 -12.66
C ASP A 178 -23.01 2.43 -12.40
N ARG A 179 -23.06 3.03 -11.20
CA ARG A 179 -24.18 3.89 -10.82
C ARG A 179 -23.99 5.36 -11.16
N PHE A 180 -22.78 5.87 -11.06
CA PHE A 180 -22.45 7.31 -11.14
C PHE A 180 -21.40 7.63 -12.20
N GLY A 181 -20.89 6.63 -12.93
CA GLY A 181 -19.83 6.79 -13.91
C GLY A 181 -18.49 7.18 -13.31
N PHE A 182 -17.50 7.40 -14.16
CA PHE A 182 -16.14 7.72 -13.75
C PHE A 182 -16.04 8.97 -12.87
N SER A 183 -16.71 10.06 -13.26
CA SER A 183 -16.72 11.31 -12.51
C SER A 183 -17.32 11.16 -11.11
N GLY A 184 -18.34 10.29 -10.95
CA GLY A 184 -18.93 9.99 -9.65
C GLY A 184 -17.95 9.29 -8.71
N VAL A 185 -17.17 8.33 -9.20
CA VAL A 185 -16.11 7.68 -8.40
C VAL A 185 -15.06 8.69 -7.96
N MET A 186 -14.62 9.57 -8.86
CA MET A 186 -13.61 10.59 -8.54
C MET A 186 -14.16 11.66 -7.59
N ALA A 187 -15.45 11.99 -7.67
CA ALA A 187 -16.12 12.87 -6.69
C ALA A 187 -16.10 12.26 -5.27
N VAL A 188 -16.42 10.97 -5.13
CA VAL A 188 -16.30 10.25 -3.85
C VAL A 188 -14.86 10.24 -3.36
N SER A 189 -13.90 10.01 -4.28
CA SER A 189 -12.46 10.05 -3.97
C SER A 189 -11.98 11.44 -3.50
N ALA A 190 -12.65 12.53 -3.87
CA ALA A 190 -12.39 13.86 -3.33
C ALA A 190 -13.10 14.11 -2.00
N LEU A 191 -14.35 13.63 -1.86
CA LEU A 191 -15.18 13.87 -0.67
C LEU A 191 -14.62 13.17 0.57
N LEU A 192 -14.16 11.94 0.46
CA LEU A 192 -13.64 11.16 1.59
C LEU A 192 -12.46 11.85 2.28
N PRO A 193 -11.39 12.32 1.59
CA PRO A 193 -10.32 13.08 2.25
C PRO A 193 -10.77 14.44 2.78
N ALA A 194 -11.78 15.08 2.17
CA ALA A 194 -12.37 16.31 2.71
C ALA A 194 -13.01 16.09 4.09
N VAL A 195 -13.74 14.98 4.27
CA VAL A 195 -14.23 14.54 5.58
C VAL A 195 -13.07 14.27 6.54
N GLY A 196 -11.99 13.64 6.07
CA GLY A 196 -10.76 13.44 6.85
C GLY A 196 -10.15 14.77 7.33
N LEU A 197 -10.11 15.79 6.47
CA LEU A 197 -9.65 17.15 6.83
C LEU A 197 -10.48 17.76 7.97
N LEU A 198 -11.79 17.60 7.93
CA LEU A 198 -12.68 18.07 8.99
C LEU A 198 -12.44 17.31 10.29
N ALA A 199 -12.24 15.99 10.22
CA ALA A 199 -11.99 15.14 11.38
C ALA A 199 -10.71 15.53 12.13
N ILE A 200 -9.59 15.80 11.40
CA ILE A 200 -8.33 16.18 12.04
C ILE A 200 -8.27 17.63 12.50
N ARG A 201 -9.19 18.50 12.08
CA ARG A 201 -9.13 19.94 12.34
C ARG A 201 -9.01 20.26 13.84
N ARG A 202 -9.78 19.55 14.67
CA ARG A 202 -9.85 19.74 16.13
C ARG A 202 -8.82 18.91 16.90
N MET A 203 -8.09 18.01 16.24
CA MET A 203 -7.06 17.19 16.89
C MET A 203 -5.81 18.02 17.17
N GLU A 204 -5.18 17.80 18.31
CA GLU A 204 -3.87 18.38 18.62
C GLU A 204 -2.77 17.72 17.81
N GLY A 205 -1.84 18.52 17.28
CA GLY A 205 -0.64 18.04 16.61
C GLY A 205 0.43 17.59 17.61
N THR A 206 1.39 16.80 17.14
CA THR A 206 2.64 16.51 17.88
C THR A 206 3.68 17.60 17.60
N PRO A 207 4.63 17.84 18.52
CA PRO A 207 5.71 18.80 18.33
C PRO A 207 6.49 18.54 17.02
N ALA A 208 6.91 19.61 16.38
CA ALA A 208 7.84 19.56 15.25
C ALA A 208 9.28 19.46 15.74
N HIS A 209 10.15 18.84 14.96
CA HIS A 209 11.59 18.72 15.24
C HIS A 209 12.36 19.36 14.07
N PRO A 210 12.47 20.70 14.02
CA PRO A 210 13.05 21.42 12.87
C PRO A 210 14.52 21.08 12.62
N ASP A 211 15.25 20.69 13.66
CA ASP A 211 16.69 20.42 13.62
C ASP A 211 17.02 18.93 13.41
N ALA A 212 16.02 18.08 13.11
CA ALA A 212 16.25 16.66 12.87
C ALA A 212 17.05 16.47 11.56
N GLU A 213 18.31 16.07 11.68
CA GLU A 213 19.12 15.65 10.55
C GLU A 213 18.68 14.27 10.06
N ARG A 214 18.41 14.19 8.74
CA ARG A 214 18.16 12.90 8.09
C ARG A 214 19.36 12.52 7.22
N PRO A 215 19.99 11.39 7.52
CA PRO A 215 21.01 10.83 6.62
C PRO A 215 20.39 10.59 5.23
N PRO A 216 21.13 10.87 4.14
CA PRO A 216 20.60 10.67 2.79
C PRO A 216 20.36 9.19 2.49
N PHE A 217 19.31 8.86 1.74
CA PHE A 217 18.96 7.46 1.38
C PHE A 217 20.13 6.70 0.76
N ARG A 218 20.99 7.35 0.01
CA ARG A 218 22.19 6.74 -0.59
C ARG A 218 23.14 6.11 0.44
N SER A 219 23.15 6.57 1.68
CA SER A 219 24.01 6.01 2.75
C SER A 219 23.63 4.58 3.16
N VAL A 220 22.40 4.17 2.91
CA VAL A 220 21.85 2.86 3.29
C VAL A 220 21.60 1.94 2.10
N LEU A 221 21.44 2.48 0.88
CA LEU A 221 21.06 1.71 -0.32
C LEU A 221 21.98 0.52 -0.58
N GLY A 222 23.30 0.70 -0.50
CA GLY A 222 24.28 -0.38 -0.73
C GLY A 222 24.15 -1.56 0.24
N ARG A 223 23.60 -1.32 1.44
CA ARG A 223 23.42 -2.35 2.47
C ARG A 223 22.09 -3.11 2.32
N ILE A 224 21.03 -2.45 1.82
CA ILE A 224 19.66 -2.97 1.84
C ILE A 224 19.10 -3.34 0.45
N TRP A 225 19.83 -3.11 -0.63
CA TRP A 225 19.30 -3.24 -1.99
C TRP A 225 18.76 -4.64 -2.32
N ARG A 226 19.37 -5.70 -1.76
CA ARG A 226 18.91 -7.08 -1.98
C ARG A 226 17.53 -7.33 -1.35
N GLN A 227 17.33 -6.85 -0.12
CA GLN A 227 16.04 -6.90 0.58
C GLN A 227 15.01 -6.02 -0.13
N GLY A 228 15.46 -4.84 -0.61
CA GLY A 228 14.67 -3.96 -1.45
C GLY A 228 14.24 -4.62 -2.77
N ALA A 229 15.15 -5.32 -3.45
CA ALA A 229 14.84 -6.07 -4.66
C ALA A 229 13.79 -7.16 -4.42
N VAL A 230 13.88 -7.89 -3.30
CA VAL A 230 12.88 -8.92 -2.95
C VAL A 230 11.49 -8.29 -2.79
N VAL A 231 11.37 -7.16 -2.08
CA VAL A 231 10.07 -6.52 -1.91
C VAL A 231 9.55 -5.85 -3.18
N SER A 232 10.45 -5.38 -4.05
CA SER A 232 10.05 -4.91 -5.40
C SER A 232 9.47 -6.05 -6.23
N LEU A 233 10.15 -7.19 -6.27
CA LEU A 233 9.68 -8.37 -7.01
C LEU A 233 8.32 -8.86 -6.50
N GLN A 234 8.12 -8.90 -5.18
CA GLN A 234 6.84 -9.18 -4.57
C GLN A 234 5.76 -8.14 -4.96
N GLY A 235 6.13 -6.86 -5.02
CA GLY A 235 5.20 -5.77 -5.35
C GLY A 235 4.58 -5.88 -6.75
N ILE A 236 5.23 -6.57 -7.68
CA ILE A 236 4.75 -6.77 -9.06
C ILE A 236 3.40 -7.51 -9.06
N GLY A 237 3.24 -8.55 -8.22
CA GLY A 237 2.00 -9.33 -8.13
C GLY A 237 0.80 -8.48 -7.68
N PHE A 238 0.97 -7.65 -6.66
CA PHE A 238 -0.08 -6.71 -6.22
C PHE A 238 -0.42 -5.68 -7.30
N ALA A 239 0.59 -5.08 -7.92
CA ALA A 239 0.39 -4.07 -8.96
C ALA A 239 -0.31 -4.66 -10.20
N ALA A 240 0.00 -5.91 -10.56
CA ALA A 240 -0.66 -6.65 -11.63
C ALA A 240 -2.16 -6.83 -11.34
N ILE A 241 -2.52 -7.26 -10.12
CA ILE A 241 -3.93 -7.39 -9.71
C ILE A 241 -4.61 -6.02 -9.72
N GLY A 242 -3.99 -5.00 -9.13
CA GLY A 242 -4.57 -3.66 -9.03
C GLY A 242 -4.89 -3.01 -10.38
N ALA A 243 -4.03 -3.22 -11.38
CA ALA A 243 -4.17 -2.57 -12.68
C ALA A 243 -4.91 -3.44 -13.72
N PHE A 244 -4.78 -4.77 -13.68
CA PHE A 244 -5.22 -5.62 -14.79
C PHE A 244 -6.26 -6.68 -14.42
N PHE A 245 -6.51 -6.97 -13.15
CA PHE A 245 -7.51 -7.97 -12.78
C PHE A 245 -8.91 -7.64 -13.31
N SER A 246 -9.37 -6.41 -13.13
CA SER A 246 -10.69 -6.00 -13.59
C SER A 246 -10.79 -5.96 -15.14
N LEU A 247 -9.71 -5.55 -15.81
CA LEU A 247 -9.62 -5.60 -17.28
C LEU A 247 -9.70 -7.05 -17.79
N HIS A 248 -8.99 -7.98 -17.13
CA HIS A 248 -9.03 -9.40 -17.47
C HIS A 248 -10.44 -9.96 -17.31
N PHE A 249 -11.11 -9.71 -16.17
CA PHE A 249 -12.47 -10.17 -15.94
C PHE A 249 -13.46 -9.64 -16.97
N VAL A 250 -13.37 -8.36 -17.33
CA VAL A 250 -14.24 -7.75 -18.35
C VAL A 250 -13.94 -8.35 -19.73
N HIS A 251 -12.67 -8.62 -20.06
CA HIS A 251 -12.27 -9.22 -21.33
C HIS A 251 -12.83 -10.64 -21.49
N GLU A 252 -12.80 -11.45 -20.43
CA GLU A 252 -13.33 -12.81 -20.39
C GLU A 252 -14.86 -12.86 -20.25
N GLY A 253 -15.52 -11.70 -20.07
CA GLY A 253 -16.97 -11.64 -19.82
C GLY A 253 -17.38 -12.18 -18.46
N TRP A 254 -16.47 -12.25 -17.49
CA TRP A 254 -16.75 -12.78 -16.16
C TRP A 254 -17.43 -11.74 -15.25
N PRO A 255 -18.39 -12.16 -14.39
CA PRO A 255 -19.06 -11.26 -13.47
C PRO A 255 -18.16 -10.87 -12.29
N HIS A 256 -18.51 -9.76 -11.64
CA HIS A 256 -17.91 -9.34 -10.36
C HIS A 256 -16.40 -9.02 -10.40
N ALA A 257 -15.96 -8.33 -11.44
CA ALA A 257 -14.56 -7.90 -11.64
C ALA A 257 -13.93 -7.16 -10.44
N GLY A 258 -14.74 -6.53 -9.58
CA GLY A 258 -14.28 -5.84 -8.37
C GLY A 258 -13.80 -6.75 -7.24
N LEU A 259 -14.20 -8.04 -7.25
CA LEU A 259 -13.89 -8.96 -6.15
C LEU A 259 -12.41 -9.40 -6.11
N GLY A 260 -11.62 -9.12 -7.15
CA GLY A 260 -10.21 -9.46 -7.15
C GLY A 260 -9.41 -8.78 -6.04
N LEU A 261 -9.59 -7.48 -5.86
CA LEU A 261 -8.97 -6.74 -4.74
C LEU A 261 -9.53 -7.15 -3.39
N THR A 262 -10.82 -7.55 -3.32
CA THR A 262 -11.41 -8.09 -2.08
C THR A 262 -10.78 -9.42 -1.72
N ALA A 263 -10.67 -10.35 -2.66
CA ALA A 263 -10.05 -11.66 -2.45
C ALA A 263 -8.59 -11.49 -2.01
N PHE A 264 -7.81 -10.64 -2.71
CA PHE A 264 -6.45 -10.29 -2.32
C PHE A 264 -6.39 -9.71 -0.90
N GLY A 265 -7.21 -8.69 -0.61
CA GLY A 265 -7.24 -8.01 0.69
C GLY A 265 -7.62 -8.92 1.84
N LEU A 266 -8.60 -9.81 1.64
CA LEU A 266 -8.99 -10.83 2.63
C LEU A 266 -7.84 -11.80 2.93
N GLY A 267 -7.18 -12.33 1.90
CA GLY A 267 -6.00 -13.19 2.07
C GLY A 267 -4.88 -12.47 2.83
N PHE A 268 -4.60 -11.23 2.45
CA PHE A 268 -3.57 -10.41 3.09
C PHE A 268 -3.86 -10.16 4.57
N VAL A 269 -5.09 -9.74 4.91
CA VAL A 269 -5.51 -9.45 6.29
C VAL A 269 -5.52 -10.72 7.13
N LEU A 270 -6.04 -11.81 6.61
CA LEU A 270 -6.08 -13.11 7.31
C LEU A 270 -4.70 -13.55 7.79
N VAL A 271 -3.71 -13.57 6.89
CA VAL A 271 -2.32 -13.96 7.23
C VAL A 271 -1.69 -12.96 8.18
N ARG A 272 -1.94 -11.67 8.00
CA ARG A 272 -1.38 -10.62 8.87
C ARG A 272 -1.79 -10.81 10.33
N PHE A 273 -3.06 -11.13 10.58
CA PHE A 273 -3.55 -11.35 11.94
C PHE A 273 -3.17 -12.73 12.49
N ALA A 274 -3.30 -13.79 11.69
CA ALA A 274 -3.05 -15.15 12.16
C ALA A 274 -1.55 -15.46 12.32
N LEU A 275 -0.72 -15.00 11.39
CA LEU A 275 0.67 -15.42 11.23
C LEU A 275 1.68 -14.25 11.31
N GLY A 276 1.24 -13.04 11.70
CA GLY A 276 2.10 -11.85 11.76
C GLY A 276 3.30 -11.97 12.70
N HIS A 277 3.29 -12.90 13.63
CA HIS A 277 4.39 -13.21 14.56
C HIS A 277 5.48 -14.14 13.97
N LEU A 278 5.22 -14.77 12.82
CA LEU A 278 6.15 -15.75 12.24
C LEU A 278 7.55 -15.18 11.92
N PRO A 279 7.73 -13.94 11.39
CA PRO A 279 9.05 -13.38 11.15
C PRO A 279 9.93 -13.31 12.40
N ASP A 280 9.32 -13.09 13.58
CA ASP A 280 10.05 -13.04 14.85
C ASP A 280 10.43 -14.43 15.34
N ARG A 281 9.57 -15.43 15.10
CA ARG A 281 9.79 -16.80 15.57
C ARG A 281 10.73 -17.61 14.65
N PHE A 282 10.57 -17.52 13.34
CA PHE A 282 11.31 -18.36 12.38
C PHE A 282 12.38 -17.60 11.58
N GLY A 283 12.46 -16.27 11.78
CA GLY A 283 13.37 -15.39 11.02
C GLY A 283 12.78 -14.87 9.72
N GLY A 284 13.15 -13.64 9.36
CA GLY A 284 12.58 -12.93 8.21
C GLY A 284 12.76 -13.67 6.89
N LEU A 285 13.98 -14.16 6.59
CA LEU A 285 14.25 -14.82 5.29
C LEU A 285 13.41 -16.08 5.07
N ARG A 286 13.26 -16.95 6.08
CA ARG A 286 12.48 -18.20 5.94
C ARG A 286 10.99 -17.91 5.72
N VAL A 287 10.45 -16.94 6.45
CA VAL A 287 9.05 -16.53 6.28
C VAL A 287 8.82 -15.89 4.92
N ALA A 288 9.72 -15.01 4.46
CA ALA A 288 9.62 -14.43 3.14
C ALA A 288 9.69 -15.48 2.02
N MET A 289 10.53 -16.51 2.14
CA MET A 289 10.56 -17.63 1.18
C MET A 289 9.21 -18.33 1.08
N GLY A 290 8.62 -18.74 2.22
CA GLY A 290 7.30 -19.38 2.21
C GLY A 290 6.21 -18.49 1.61
N SER A 291 6.23 -17.20 1.97
CA SER A 291 5.30 -16.20 1.46
C SER A 291 5.42 -16.01 -0.07
N LEU A 292 6.64 -15.87 -0.60
CA LEU A 292 6.88 -15.73 -2.03
C LEU A 292 6.50 -16.98 -2.83
N ALA A 293 6.68 -18.18 -2.24
CA ALA A 293 6.22 -19.42 -2.87
C ALA A 293 4.68 -19.45 -3.01
N VAL A 294 3.95 -19.05 -1.96
CA VAL A 294 2.48 -18.94 -2.00
C VAL A 294 2.04 -17.88 -3.01
N GLU A 295 2.71 -16.74 -3.07
CA GLU A 295 2.44 -15.69 -4.05
C GLU A 295 2.65 -16.17 -5.49
N ALA A 296 3.77 -16.88 -5.74
CA ALA A 296 4.07 -17.43 -7.06
C ALA A 296 2.96 -18.39 -7.53
N VAL A 297 2.46 -19.26 -6.64
CA VAL A 297 1.33 -20.15 -6.92
C VAL A 297 0.05 -19.35 -7.19
N GLY A 298 -0.24 -18.33 -6.38
CA GLY A 298 -1.41 -17.47 -6.56
C GLY A 298 -1.41 -16.76 -7.92
N GLN A 299 -0.27 -16.21 -8.32
CA GLN A 299 -0.10 -15.57 -9.63
C GLN A 299 -0.14 -16.57 -10.79
N ALA A 300 0.38 -17.78 -10.61
CA ALA A 300 0.28 -18.84 -11.60
C ALA A 300 -1.16 -19.32 -11.81
N LEU A 301 -1.96 -19.39 -10.74
CA LEU A 301 -3.40 -19.67 -10.84
C LEU A 301 -4.15 -18.57 -11.59
N LEU A 302 -3.80 -17.30 -11.37
CA LEU A 302 -4.37 -16.17 -12.13
C LEU A 302 -4.02 -16.27 -13.61
N TRP A 303 -2.77 -16.64 -13.95
CA TRP A 303 -2.33 -16.83 -15.33
C TRP A 303 -3.08 -17.94 -16.05
N THR A 304 -3.35 -19.05 -15.37
CA THR A 304 -3.99 -20.25 -15.95
C THR A 304 -5.50 -20.29 -15.72
N ALA A 305 -6.09 -19.25 -15.12
CA ALA A 305 -7.50 -19.25 -14.79
C ALA A 305 -8.39 -19.33 -16.05
N GLY A 306 -9.22 -20.34 -16.13
CA GLY A 306 -10.25 -20.51 -17.17
C GLY A 306 -11.66 -20.18 -16.67
N ASP A 307 -11.79 -19.78 -15.41
CA ASP A 307 -13.06 -19.44 -14.75
C ASP A 307 -12.84 -18.41 -13.63
N PRO A 308 -13.90 -17.66 -13.23
CA PRO A 308 -13.79 -16.60 -12.25
C PRO A 308 -13.42 -17.09 -10.84
N VAL A 309 -13.78 -18.32 -10.47
CA VAL A 309 -13.49 -18.88 -9.14
C VAL A 309 -12.00 -19.15 -8.99
N THR A 310 -11.40 -19.76 -10.00
CA THR A 310 -9.94 -20.01 -10.05
C THR A 310 -9.17 -18.69 -10.02
N ALA A 311 -9.63 -17.66 -10.74
CA ALA A 311 -9.00 -16.35 -10.72
C ALA A 311 -9.11 -15.68 -9.34
N LEU A 312 -10.27 -15.73 -8.68
CA LEU A 312 -10.44 -15.21 -7.33
C LEU A 312 -9.60 -15.97 -6.30
N ALA A 313 -9.48 -17.30 -6.44
CA ALA A 313 -8.60 -18.12 -5.59
C ALA A 313 -7.13 -17.72 -5.78
N GLY A 314 -6.71 -17.46 -7.03
CA GLY A 314 -5.36 -16.94 -7.34
C GLY A 314 -5.10 -15.58 -6.70
N ALA A 315 -6.06 -14.65 -6.77
CA ALA A 315 -5.97 -13.35 -6.12
C ALA A 315 -5.89 -13.47 -4.58
N PHE A 316 -6.69 -14.34 -3.98
CA PHE A 316 -6.66 -14.64 -2.55
C PHE A 316 -5.31 -15.20 -2.11
N LEU A 317 -4.78 -16.21 -2.82
CA LEU A 317 -3.46 -16.79 -2.54
C LEU A 317 -2.34 -15.76 -2.71
N THR A 318 -2.42 -14.90 -3.73
CA THR A 318 -1.48 -13.78 -3.88
C THR A 318 -1.50 -12.89 -2.66
N GLY A 319 -2.69 -12.55 -2.13
CA GLY A 319 -2.83 -11.78 -0.89
C GLY A 319 -2.21 -12.47 0.32
N LEU A 320 -2.44 -13.79 0.48
CA LEU A 320 -1.80 -14.60 1.54
C LEU A 320 -0.27 -14.49 1.44
N GLY A 321 0.29 -14.67 0.23
CA GLY A 321 1.72 -14.63 -0.02
C GLY A 321 2.34 -13.25 0.21
N CYS A 322 1.74 -12.20 -0.30
CA CYS A 322 2.25 -10.82 -0.17
C CYS A 322 2.36 -10.34 1.28
N SER A 323 1.49 -10.81 2.17
CA SER A 323 1.25 -10.21 3.49
C SER A 323 2.48 -10.13 4.38
N LEU A 324 3.33 -11.15 4.42
CA LEU A 324 4.45 -11.21 5.36
C LEU A 324 5.80 -10.85 4.74
N VAL A 325 5.92 -10.69 3.42
CA VAL A 325 7.21 -10.39 2.76
C VAL A 325 7.78 -9.05 3.24
N PHE A 326 6.96 -8.00 3.24
CA PHE A 326 7.41 -6.67 3.65
C PHE A 326 7.90 -6.63 5.12
N PRO A 327 7.16 -7.10 6.14
CA PRO A 327 7.67 -7.09 7.51
C PRO A 327 8.83 -8.05 7.71
N ALA A 328 8.85 -9.19 7.03
CA ALA A 328 9.93 -10.16 7.10
C ALA A 328 11.26 -9.58 6.58
N MET A 329 11.23 -8.96 5.40
CA MET A 329 12.40 -8.28 4.83
C MET A 329 12.75 -7.00 5.59
N GLY A 330 11.75 -6.24 6.07
CA GLY A 330 11.97 -5.06 6.91
C GLY A 330 12.73 -5.38 8.20
N ARG A 331 12.42 -6.54 8.83
CA ARG A 331 13.20 -7.04 9.97
C ARG A 331 14.67 -7.26 9.60
N GLU A 332 14.94 -7.86 8.45
CA GLU A 332 16.31 -8.06 7.96
C GLU A 332 17.02 -6.71 7.72
N VAL A 333 16.34 -5.75 7.11
CA VAL A 333 16.84 -4.39 6.89
C VAL A 333 17.27 -3.71 8.20
N VAL A 334 16.46 -3.81 9.25
CA VAL A 334 16.74 -3.22 10.56
C VAL A 334 18.02 -3.80 11.19
N HIS A 335 18.33 -5.08 10.90
CA HIS A 335 19.55 -5.74 11.40
C HIS A 335 20.82 -5.41 10.58
N LEU A 336 20.67 -4.86 9.37
CA LEU A 336 21.79 -4.51 8.49
C LEU A 336 22.34 -3.11 8.73
N VAL A 337 21.65 -2.29 9.53
CA VAL A 337 22.00 -0.90 9.74
C VAL A 337 22.06 -0.55 11.22
N GLU A 338 22.85 0.47 11.54
CA GLU A 338 22.96 1.02 12.88
C GLU A 338 21.62 1.60 13.38
N PRO A 339 21.34 1.62 14.70
CA PRO A 339 20.08 2.10 15.24
C PRO A 339 19.66 3.48 14.74
N GLN A 340 20.59 4.40 14.54
CA GLN A 340 20.36 5.76 14.07
C GLN A 340 19.87 5.83 12.60
N LEU A 341 20.25 4.83 11.80
CA LEU A 341 19.92 4.75 10.37
C LEU A 341 18.63 3.94 10.08
N ARG A 342 18.04 3.29 11.08
CA ARG A 342 16.87 2.39 10.89
C ARG A 342 15.68 3.07 10.21
N GLY A 343 15.38 4.30 10.63
CA GLY A 343 14.28 5.07 10.02
C GLY A 343 14.53 5.38 8.55
N THR A 344 15.75 5.83 8.21
CA THR A 344 16.17 6.10 6.83
C THR A 344 16.17 4.82 5.99
N ALA A 345 16.66 3.70 6.55
CA ALA A 345 16.71 2.42 5.86
C ALA A 345 15.30 1.86 5.57
N LEU A 346 14.38 1.92 6.53
CA LEU A 346 12.99 1.50 6.31
C LEU A 346 12.26 2.40 5.30
N GLY A 347 12.53 3.72 5.32
CA GLY A 347 12.00 4.65 4.31
C GLY A 347 12.51 4.34 2.91
N ALA A 348 13.82 4.09 2.77
CA ALA A 348 14.43 3.68 1.50
C ALA A 348 13.93 2.29 1.05
N PHE A 349 13.76 1.35 1.99
CA PHE A 349 13.21 0.03 1.72
C PHE A 349 11.77 0.09 1.18
N ALA A 350 10.90 0.92 1.77
CA ALA A 350 9.55 1.12 1.27
C ALA A 350 9.53 1.74 -0.14
N ALA A 351 10.50 2.60 -0.48
CA ALA A 351 10.60 3.18 -1.81
C ALA A 351 10.85 2.10 -2.90
N PHE A 352 11.53 0.99 -2.59
CA PHE A 352 11.67 -0.13 -3.53
C PHE A 352 10.33 -0.75 -3.90
N GLN A 353 9.39 -0.87 -2.95
CA GLN A 353 8.05 -1.39 -3.21
C GLN A 353 7.23 -0.42 -4.08
N ASP A 354 7.31 0.88 -3.79
CA ASP A 354 6.59 1.89 -4.57
C ASP A 354 7.12 1.96 -6.02
N VAL A 355 8.44 1.76 -6.24
CA VAL A 355 9.01 1.66 -7.60
C VAL A 355 8.36 0.52 -8.37
N ALA A 356 8.19 -0.64 -7.74
CA ALA A 356 7.48 -1.76 -8.37
C ALA A 356 6.04 -1.39 -8.71
N TYR A 357 5.30 -0.78 -7.79
CA TYR A 357 3.93 -0.36 -8.02
C TYR A 357 3.81 0.67 -9.16
N GLY A 358 4.75 1.61 -9.24
CA GLY A 358 4.76 2.64 -10.27
C GLY A 358 5.11 2.12 -11.67
N LEU A 359 6.09 1.23 -11.77
CA LEU A 359 6.61 0.75 -13.05
C LEU A 359 5.86 -0.46 -13.60
N THR A 360 5.29 -1.31 -12.73
CA THR A 360 4.59 -2.53 -13.17
C THR A 360 3.40 -2.19 -14.07
N GLY A 361 2.62 -1.15 -13.76
CA GLY A 361 1.45 -0.79 -14.56
C GLY A 361 1.77 -0.63 -16.05
N PRO A 362 2.60 0.33 -16.47
CA PRO A 362 2.92 0.54 -17.87
C PRO A 362 3.68 -0.64 -18.52
N LEU A 363 4.61 -1.29 -17.80
CA LEU A 363 5.36 -2.45 -18.32
C LEU A 363 4.46 -3.67 -18.53
N ALA A 364 3.58 -3.96 -17.58
CA ALA A 364 2.60 -5.03 -17.70
C ALA A 364 1.54 -4.72 -18.77
N GLY A 365 1.20 -3.44 -18.98
CA GLY A 365 0.35 -3.00 -20.09
C GLY A 365 0.96 -3.33 -21.46
N LEU A 366 2.26 -3.07 -21.63
CA LEU A 366 2.98 -3.46 -22.84
C LEU A 366 2.98 -4.98 -23.06
N LEU A 367 3.06 -5.75 -21.97
CA LEU A 367 2.97 -7.20 -22.03
C LEU A 367 1.54 -7.67 -22.38
N ALA A 368 0.53 -7.04 -21.76
CA ALA A 368 -0.87 -7.34 -22.04
C ALA A 368 -1.25 -7.12 -23.51
N ASP A 369 -0.71 -6.06 -24.13
CA ASP A 369 -0.93 -5.78 -25.56
C ASP A 369 -0.33 -6.86 -26.50
N ARG A 370 0.68 -7.64 -26.03
CA ARG A 370 1.36 -8.65 -26.84
C ARG A 370 0.88 -10.07 -26.60
N VAL A 371 0.63 -10.44 -25.35
CA VAL A 371 0.35 -11.83 -24.94
C VAL A 371 -0.94 -11.98 -24.13
N GLY A 372 -1.75 -10.92 -24.05
CA GLY A 372 -2.99 -10.89 -23.30
C GLY A 372 -2.82 -10.68 -21.81
N TYR A 373 -3.94 -10.49 -21.11
CA TYR A 373 -3.95 -10.19 -19.67
C TYR A 373 -3.38 -11.31 -18.81
N GLY A 374 -3.55 -12.58 -19.18
CA GLY A 374 -2.95 -13.73 -18.50
C GLY A 374 -1.42 -13.59 -18.38
N GLY A 375 -0.75 -13.08 -19.41
CA GLY A 375 0.70 -12.85 -19.39
C GLY A 375 1.17 -11.89 -18.31
N VAL A 376 0.33 -10.95 -17.88
CA VAL A 376 0.62 -10.04 -16.77
C VAL A 376 0.78 -10.79 -15.44
N PHE A 377 -0.07 -11.79 -15.21
CA PHE A 377 0.00 -12.60 -13.99
C PHE A 377 1.15 -13.61 -14.05
N LEU A 378 1.50 -14.10 -15.25
CA LEU A 378 2.74 -14.88 -15.42
C LEU A 378 3.96 -14.05 -15.03
N LEU A 379 4.03 -12.78 -15.43
CA LEU A 379 5.09 -11.86 -14.98
C LEU A 379 5.14 -11.77 -13.45
N GLY A 380 4.00 -11.65 -12.78
CA GLY A 380 3.89 -11.65 -11.32
C GLY A 380 4.42 -12.95 -10.70
N SER A 381 4.05 -14.11 -11.28
CA SER A 381 4.53 -15.42 -10.81
C SER A 381 6.05 -15.55 -10.96
N VAL A 382 6.60 -15.19 -12.13
CA VAL A 382 8.06 -15.20 -12.37
C VAL A 382 8.78 -14.27 -11.41
N ALA A 383 8.25 -13.06 -11.17
CA ALA A 383 8.82 -12.12 -10.22
C ALA A 383 8.84 -12.68 -8.78
N ALA A 384 7.77 -13.32 -8.33
CA ALA A 384 7.72 -13.95 -7.02
C ALA A 384 8.73 -15.12 -6.91
N VAL A 385 8.91 -15.93 -7.96
CA VAL A 385 9.94 -16.99 -8.02
C VAL A 385 11.35 -16.38 -7.95
N LEU A 386 11.62 -15.31 -8.68
CA LEU A 386 12.92 -14.61 -8.61
C LEU A 386 13.16 -14.03 -7.21
N GLY A 387 12.14 -13.48 -6.58
CA GLY A 387 12.19 -13.03 -5.18
C GLY A 387 12.50 -14.17 -4.21
N PHE A 388 11.86 -15.33 -4.40
CA PHE A 388 12.14 -16.55 -3.65
C PHE A 388 13.59 -16.98 -3.81
N LEU A 389 14.10 -17.10 -5.04
CA LEU A 389 15.49 -17.49 -5.31
C LEU A 389 16.51 -16.51 -4.72
N THR A 390 16.24 -15.20 -4.83
CA THR A 390 17.05 -14.15 -4.18
C THR A 390 17.06 -14.33 -2.65
N THR A 391 15.93 -14.66 -2.05
CA THR A 391 15.84 -14.90 -0.60
C THR A 391 16.60 -16.17 -0.20
N VAL A 392 16.57 -17.23 -1.01
CA VAL A 392 17.39 -18.45 -0.81
C VAL A 392 18.88 -18.10 -0.83
N GLN A 393 19.33 -17.28 -1.78
CA GLN A 393 20.73 -16.84 -1.85
C GLN A 393 21.13 -16.03 -0.59
N LEU A 394 20.25 -15.13 -0.14
CA LEU A 394 20.46 -14.38 1.11
C LEU A 394 20.58 -15.30 2.34
N LEU A 395 19.77 -16.35 2.41
CA LEU A 395 19.80 -17.30 3.51
C LEU A 395 21.09 -18.12 3.51
N ARG A 396 21.55 -18.56 2.34
CA ARG A 396 22.81 -19.32 2.17
C ARG A 396 24.06 -18.48 2.44
N ALA A 397 24.01 -17.19 2.15
CA ALA A 397 25.12 -16.25 2.36
C ALA A 397 25.30 -15.84 3.84
N ARG A 398 24.41 -16.24 4.75
CA ARG A 398 24.60 -16.01 6.19
C ARG A 398 25.75 -16.85 6.72
N PRO A 399 26.75 -16.27 7.39
CA PRO A 399 27.77 -17.06 8.09
C PRO A 399 27.09 -17.94 9.13
N VAL A 400 27.41 -19.22 9.11
CA VAL A 400 26.99 -20.16 10.16
C VAL A 400 27.66 -19.70 11.46
N VAL A 401 26.91 -19.09 12.36
CA VAL A 401 27.37 -18.84 13.73
C VAL A 401 27.56 -20.22 14.35
N LYS A 402 28.80 -20.69 14.37
CA LYS A 402 29.18 -21.86 15.19
C LYS A 402 28.90 -21.46 16.64
N THR A 403 27.81 -21.96 17.21
CA THR A 403 27.63 -21.99 18.66
C THR A 403 28.76 -22.85 19.18
N SER A 404 29.79 -22.24 19.82
CA SER A 404 30.75 -22.99 20.64
C SER A 404 29.96 -23.66 21.75
N PRO A 405 30.08 -24.97 21.95
CA PRO A 405 29.48 -25.62 23.08
C PRO A 405 30.21 -25.10 24.35
N THR A 406 29.48 -24.48 25.26
CA THR A 406 29.88 -24.21 26.63
C THR A 406 29.75 -25.46 27.44
#